data_0c06647ba0b4f53e66decc2c44ed3225
#
_entry.id   0c06647ba0b4f53e66decc2c44ed3225
#
_cell.length_a   1.000
_cell.length_b   1.000
_cell.length_c   1.000
_cell.angle_alpha   90.00
_cell.angle_beta   90.00
_cell.angle_gamma   90.00
#
_symmetry.space_group_name_H-M   'P 1'
#
loop_
_entity.id
_entity.type
_entity.pdbx_description
1 polymer ?
#
loop_
_entity_poly.entity_id
_entity_poly.type
_entity_poly.pdbx_seq_one_letter_code
_entity_poly.pdbx_strand_id
1 'polypeptide(L)'
;SPWFIFDRHPNPHDLILFCLHFAGGNAAVFRDWQQDAPPHVTICRVQLPGHGTRMEEELLTDLPSIIDELQHAISPWLGYSYAFFGHSMGGSLAAEWVIRLQKEGLPLPIRLFISASEPTHKVWRPSCSNLSLKEFRNFVFKNGGTPKEVLQNEELMEIFEPILRADYAVLENWIPKPVRPIHIPIVAFAGIEDHVVPPNVVSEWKIFAASSWRLSLVPGNHFFIQSHSN
;
A
#
# COMPACT_ATOMS: atom_id res chain seq x y z
N SER A 1 19.24 -0.56 -1.43
CA SER A 1 18.25 -1.12 -2.36
C SER A 1 17.37 0.01 -2.87
N PRO A 2 17.03 0.10 -4.16
CA PRO A 2 16.16 1.14 -4.71
C PRO A 2 14.70 1.04 -4.21
N TRP A 3 14.36 -0.07 -3.56
CA TRP A 3 13.04 -0.31 -2.98
C TRP A 3 12.73 0.55 -1.75
N PHE A 4 13.76 0.96 -1.00
CA PHE A 4 13.61 1.58 0.31
C PHE A 4 14.27 2.96 0.35
N ILE A 5 13.45 3.98 0.54
CA ILE A 5 13.88 5.37 0.63
C ILE A 5 13.74 5.81 2.09
N PHE A 6 14.86 6.18 2.68
CA PHE A 6 14.95 6.69 4.05
C PHE A 6 15.30 8.18 4.03
N ASP A 7 14.60 8.98 4.81
CA ASP A 7 14.94 10.40 4.99
C ASP A 7 16.06 10.59 6.00
N ARG A 8 16.22 9.62 6.92
CA ARG A 8 17.38 9.48 7.80
C ARG A 8 17.76 8.00 7.92
N HIS A 9 19.03 7.71 8.12
CA HIS A 9 19.45 6.33 8.36
C HIS A 9 18.93 5.85 9.73
N PRO A 10 18.32 4.65 9.83
CA PRO A 10 17.82 4.14 11.11
C PRO A 10 18.98 3.85 12.08
N ASN A 11 18.79 4.19 13.36
CA ASN A 11 19.67 3.76 14.42
C ASN A 11 19.38 2.30 14.81
N PRO A 12 20.31 1.58 15.44
CA PRO A 12 20.14 0.15 15.78
C PRO A 12 18.90 -0.18 16.62
N HIS A 13 18.38 0.79 17.37
CA HIS A 13 17.21 0.62 18.26
C HIS A 13 15.93 1.26 17.73
N ASP A 14 15.98 1.80 16.51
CA ASP A 14 14.78 2.39 15.90
C ASP A 14 13.79 1.31 15.50
N LEU A 15 12.52 1.67 15.53
CA LEU A 15 11.46 0.98 14.84
C LEU A 15 11.41 1.51 13.41
N ILE A 16 11.56 0.63 12.41
CA ILE A 16 11.41 1.00 11.00
C ILE A 16 9.95 0.79 10.60
N LEU A 17 9.28 1.86 10.14
CA LEU A 17 7.95 1.77 9.56
C LEU A 17 8.05 1.78 8.03
N PHE A 18 7.87 0.62 7.40
CA PHE A 18 7.80 0.49 5.95
C PHE A 18 6.41 0.89 5.45
N CYS A 19 6.37 1.94 4.62
CA CYS A 19 5.14 2.54 4.12
C CYS A 19 4.93 2.23 2.64
N LEU A 20 3.84 1.52 2.30
CA LEU A 20 3.46 1.11 0.95
C LEU A 20 2.31 1.96 0.44
N HIS A 21 2.48 2.55 -0.75
CA HIS A 21 1.54 3.50 -1.35
C HIS A 21 0.33 2.81 -2.02
N PHE A 22 -0.68 3.61 -2.33
CA PHE A 22 -1.87 3.23 -3.10
C PHE A 22 -1.58 3.21 -4.60
N ALA A 23 -2.49 2.65 -5.40
CA ALA A 23 -2.40 2.57 -6.86
C ALA A 23 -2.26 3.98 -7.49
N GLY A 24 -1.27 4.16 -8.34
CA GLY A 24 -0.90 5.45 -8.93
C GLY A 24 -0.13 6.39 -8.01
N GLY A 25 0.11 5.99 -6.75
CA GLY A 25 0.98 6.71 -5.81
C GLY A 25 2.46 6.40 -6.05
N ASN A 26 3.29 6.91 -5.18
CA ASN A 26 4.72 6.59 -5.10
C ASN A 26 5.25 6.92 -3.69
N ALA A 27 6.52 6.69 -3.44
CA ALA A 27 7.13 6.94 -2.14
C ALA A 27 6.96 8.39 -1.61
N ALA A 28 6.73 9.37 -2.48
CA ALA A 28 6.53 10.77 -2.07
C ALA A 28 5.25 11.02 -1.27
N VAL A 29 4.28 10.09 -1.33
CA VAL A 29 3.05 10.15 -0.50
C VAL A 29 3.38 10.26 0.99
N PHE A 30 4.49 9.66 1.42
CA PHE A 30 4.92 9.62 2.82
C PHE A 30 6.10 10.55 3.12
N ARG A 31 6.38 11.56 2.25
CA ARG A 31 7.58 12.41 2.36
C ARG A 31 7.68 13.12 3.70
N ASP A 32 6.57 13.65 4.18
CA ASP A 32 6.55 14.51 5.37
C ASP A 32 6.38 13.71 6.68
N TRP A 33 6.09 12.42 6.59
CA TRP A 33 5.82 11.58 7.75
C TRP A 33 6.99 11.47 8.74
N GLN A 34 8.22 11.59 8.25
CA GLN A 34 9.38 11.55 9.15
C GLN A 34 9.43 12.74 10.10
N GLN A 35 8.88 13.89 9.70
CA GLN A 35 8.87 15.11 10.52
C GLN A 35 7.96 14.95 11.75
N ASP A 36 6.86 14.21 11.59
CA ASP A 36 5.86 14.00 12.65
C ASP A 36 6.08 12.66 13.40
N ALA A 37 7.00 11.82 12.93
CA ALA A 37 7.29 10.54 13.55
C ALA A 37 8.00 10.72 14.91
N PRO A 38 7.68 9.86 15.90
CA PRO A 38 8.44 9.83 17.16
C PRO A 38 9.95 9.65 16.91
N PRO A 39 10.85 10.20 17.76
CA PRO A 39 12.30 10.18 17.53
C PRO A 39 12.91 8.79 17.31
N HIS A 40 12.29 7.75 17.89
CA HIS A 40 12.72 6.36 17.76
C HIS A 40 12.04 5.61 16.60
N VAL A 41 11.29 6.30 15.75
CA VAL A 41 10.64 5.72 14.55
C VAL A 41 11.29 6.29 13.31
N THR A 42 11.77 5.41 12.44
CA THR A 42 12.31 5.77 11.13
C THR A 42 11.30 5.37 10.05
N ILE A 43 10.88 6.33 9.25
CA ILE A 43 10.00 6.08 8.12
C ILE A 43 10.82 5.56 6.94
N CYS A 44 10.42 4.40 6.42
CA CYS A 44 10.93 3.82 5.20
C CYS A 44 9.85 3.86 4.14
N ARG A 45 10.03 4.69 3.13
CA ARG A 45 9.10 4.82 2.01
C ARG A 45 9.41 3.77 0.96
N VAL A 46 8.48 2.85 0.73
CA VAL A 46 8.63 1.81 -0.30
C VAL A 46 8.37 2.40 -1.68
N GLN A 47 9.32 2.23 -2.60
CA GLN A 47 9.24 2.70 -3.99
C GLN A 47 9.19 1.51 -4.93
N LEU A 48 8.04 1.31 -5.58
CA LEU A 48 7.86 0.26 -6.57
C LEU A 48 8.60 0.59 -7.89
N PRO A 49 9.01 -0.42 -8.69
CA PRO A 49 9.50 -0.23 -10.06
C PRO A 49 8.47 0.53 -10.92
N GLY A 50 8.93 1.31 -11.87
CA GLY A 50 8.08 2.12 -12.73
C GLY A 50 7.48 3.37 -12.06
N HIS A 51 7.81 3.65 -10.77
CA HIS A 51 7.26 4.77 -10.00
C HIS A 51 8.33 5.74 -9.52
N GLY A 52 8.00 7.03 -9.48
CA GLY A 52 8.83 8.08 -8.89
C GLY A 52 10.29 8.04 -9.39
N THR A 53 11.24 7.78 -8.49
CA THR A 53 12.67 7.70 -8.83
C THR A 53 13.06 6.45 -9.64
N ARG A 54 12.13 5.54 -9.88
CA ARG A 54 12.31 4.28 -10.62
C ARG A 54 11.46 4.23 -11.90
N MET A 55 11.05 5.38 -12.45
CA MET A 55 10.14 5.48 -13.60
C MET A 55 10.64 4.77 -14.86
N GLU A 56 11.94 4.63 -15.02
CA GLU A 56 12.56 3.96 -16.18
C GLU A 56 12.54 2.41 -16.07
N GLU A 57 12.14 1.89 -14.91
CA GLU A 57 12.09 0.44 -14.69
C GLU A 57 10.73 -0.12 -15.14
N GLU A 58 10.72 -1.41 -15.47
CA GLU A 58 9.50 -2.12 -15.88
C GLU A 58 8.47 -2.17 -14.76
N LEU A 59 7.21 -1.88 -15.11
CA LEU A 59 6.08 -1.93 -14.20
C LEU A 59 5.72 -3.38 -13.84
N LEU A 60 5.56 -3.67 -12.57
CA LEU A 60 5.03 -4.96 -12.11
C LEU A 60 3.51 -4.94 -12.07
N THR A 61 2.88 -6.01 -12.53
CA THR A 61 1.42 -6.10 -12.71
C THR A 61 0.79 -7.22 -11.89
N ASP A 62 1.56 -7.87 -11.03
CA ASP A 62 1.05 -8.93 -10.16
C ASP A 62 1.64 -8.85 -8.75
N LEU A 63 0.80 -9.13 -7.77
CA LEU A 63 1.13 -9.02 -6.36
C LEU A 63 2.24 -10.00 -5.92
N PRO A 64 2.26 -11.27 -6.35
CA PRO A 64 3.33 -12.20 -6.02
C PRO A 64 4.72 -11.71 -6.42
N SER A 65 4.89 -11.19 -7.63
CA SER A 65 6.18 -10.67 -8.11
C SER A 65 6.67 -9.50 -7.26
N ILE A 66 5.78 -8.57 -6.91
CA ILE A 66 6.12 -7.46 -6.01
C ILE A 66 6.57 -7.99 -4.64
N ILE A 67 5.87 -8.97 -4.08
CA ILE A 67 6.21 -9.53 -2.77
C ILE A 67 7.56 -10.28 -2.83
N ASP A 68 7.84 -11.01 -3.90
CA ASP A 68 9.11 -11.72 -4.07
C ASP A 68 10.30 -10.73 -4.06
N GLU A 69 10.19 -9.63 -4.78
CA GLU A 69 11.20 -8.57 -4.81
C GLU A 69 11.35 -7.86 -3.46
N LEU A 70 10.24 -7.51 -2.80
CA LEU A 70 10.24 -6.91 -1.47
C LEU A 70 10.88 -7.84 -0.43
N GLN A 71 10.62 -9.15 -0.54
CA GLN A 71 11.18 -10.18 0.33
C GLN A 71 12.70 -10.25 0.23
N HIS A 72 13.26 -10.15 -0.98
CA HIS A 72 14.70 -10.07 -1.18
C HIS A 72 15.28 -8.74 -0.64
N ALA A 73 14.58 -7.64 -0.89
CA ALA A 73 15.04 -6.31 -0.52
C ALA A 73 15.09 -6.07 1.01
N ILE A 74 14.18 -6.69 1.79
CA ILE A 74 14.08 -6.47 3.24
C ILE A 74 15.20 -7.18 4.03
N SER A 75 15.88 -8.14 3.45
CA SER A 75 16.88 -8.99 4.14
C SER A 75 17.84 -8.23 5.07
N PRO A 76 18.45 -7.09 4.67
CA PRO A 76 19.34 -6.33 5.55
C PRO A 76 18.65 -5.71 6.79
N TRP A 77 17.32 -5.62 6.77
CA TRP A 77 16.52 -4.92 7.80
C TRP A 77 15.84 -5.88 8.78
N LEU A 78 15.90 -7.20 8.54
CA LEU A 78 15.26 -8.20 9.40
C LEU A 78 15.81 -8.26 10.83
N GLY A 79 16.99 -7.66 11.08
CA GLY A 79 17.57 -7.53 12.42
C GLY A 79 17.02 -6.36 13.23
N TYR A 80 16.26 -5.45 12.62
CA TYR A 80 15.63 -4.32 13.30
C TYR A 80 14.23 -4.70 13.81
N SER A 81 13.73 -3.92 14.78
CA SER A 81 12.28 -3.88 15.01
C SER A 81 11.62 -3.14 13.86
N TYR A 82 10.59 -3.71 13.26
CA TYR A 82 9.91 -3.06 12.15
C TYR A 82 8.41 -3.30 12.15
N ALA A 83 7.67 -2.45 11.46
CA ALA A 83 6.24 -2.54 11.22
C ALA A 83 5.94 -2.21 9.75
N PHE A 84 4.78 -2.65 9.28
CA PHE A 84 4.28 -2.30 7.95
C PHE A 84 3.07 -1.38 8.05
N PHE A 85 3.04 -0.37 7.20
CA PHE A 85 1.87 0.44 6.89
C PHE A 85 1.59 0.34 5.40
N GLY A 86 0.34 0.04 5.03
CA GLY A 86 -0.07 0.05 3.64
C GLY A 86 -1.42 0.72 3.45
N HIS A 87 -1.52 1.59 2.43
CA HIS A 87 -2.77 2.26 2.08
C HIS A 87 -3.33 1.72 0.77
N SER A 88 -4.61 1.34 0.72
CA SER A 88 -5.31 0.80 -0.43
C SER A 88 -4.55 -0.42 -1.00
N MET A 89 -4.07 -0.40 -2.25
CA MET A 89 -3.21 -1.44 -2.81
C MET A 89 -2.05 -1.80 -1.88
N GLY A 90 -1.39 -0.81 -1.29
CA GLY A 90 -0.30 -1.01 -0.35
C GLY A 90 -0.70 -1.81 0.89
N GLY A 91 -1.96 -1.72 1.33
CA GLY A 91 -2.49 -2.54 2.43
C GLY A 91 -2.58 -4.02 2.07
N SER A 92 -3.02 -4.34 0.86
CA SER A 92 -3.03 -5.70 0.33
C SER A 92 -1.62 -6.27 0.19
N LEU A 93 -0.69 -5.46 -0.35
CA LEU A 93 0.74 -5.82 -0.44
C LEU A 93 1.34 -6.10 0.94
N ALA A 94 1.13 -5.21 1.91
CA ALA A 94 1.66 -5.35 3.26
C ALA A 94 1.15 -6.62 3.96
N ALA A 95 -0.15 -6.91 3.83
CA ALA A 95 -0.76 -8.09 4.43
C ALA A 95 -0.23 -9.40 3.83
N GLU A 96 -0.17 -9.50 2.50
CA GLU A 96 0.36 -10.69 1.82
C GLU A 96 1.86 -10.85 2.07
N TRP A 97 2.59 -9.76 2.25
CA TRP A 97 4.00 -9.81 2.63
C TRP A 97 4.19 -10.36 4.04
N VAL A 98 3.38 -9.96 5.02
CA VAL A 98 3.39 -10.58 6.36
C VAL A 98 3.10 -12.07 6.28
N ILE A 99 2.11 -12.47 5.49
CA ILE A 99 1.75 -13.89 5.30
C ILE A 99 2.91 -14.68 4.68
N ARG A 100 3.65 -14.07 3.75
CA ARG A 100 4.85 -14.68 3.15
C ARG A 100 5.96 -14.84 4.18
N LEU A 101 6.25 -13.80 4.96
CA LEU A 101 7.24 -13.86 6.05
C LEU A 101 6.91 -14.97 7.06
N GLN A 102 5.65 -15.09 7.47
CA GLN A 102 5.18 -16.16 8.36
C GLN A 102 5.42 -17.56 7.76
N LYS A 103 5.07 -17.73 6.48
CA LYS A 103 5.23 -19.00 5.77
C LYS A 103 6.69 -19.45 5.70
N GLU A 104 7.60 -18.50 5.56
CA GLU A 104 9.04 -18.74 5.43
C GLU A 104 9.78 -18.80 6.77
N GLY A 105 9.07 -18.57 7.88
CA GLY A 105 9.65 -18.60 9.23
C GLY A 105 10.64 -17.46 9.49
N LEU A 106 10.49 -16.34 8.77
CA LEU A 106 11.35 -15.16 8.93
C LEU A 106 10.87 -14.27 10.08
N PRO A 107 11.75 -13.39 10.61
CA PRO A 107 11.36 -12.41 11.60
C PRO A 107 10.14 -11.61 11.13
N LEU A 108 9.12 -11.49 11.98
CA LEU A 108 7.87 -10.80 11.65
C LEU A 108 7.90 -9.34 12.08
N PRO A 109 7.16 -8.45 11.39
CA PRO A 109 6.94 -7.11 11.89
C PRO A 109 6.18 -7.16 13.23
N ILE A 110 6.44 -6.19 14.10
CA ILE A 110 5.75 -6.10 15.39
C ILE A 110 4.28 -5.70 15.23
N ARG A 111 3.90 -5.12 14.09
CA ARG A 111 2.53 -4.69 13.79
C ARG A 111 2.30 -4.51 12.29
N LEU A 112 1.07 -4.76 11.89
CA LEU A 112 0.56 -4.45 10.55
C LEU A 112 -0.50 -3.36 10.66
N PHE A 113 -0.28 -2.25 9.95
CA PHE A 113 -1.24 -1.17 9.76
C PHE A 113 -1.83 -1.26 8.36
N ILE A 114 -3.15 -1.43 8.28
CA ILE A 114 -3.90 -1.52 7.01
C ILE A 114 -4.81 -0.31 6.92
N SER A 115 -4.68 0.47 5.86
CA SER A 115 -5.44 1.71 5.67
C SER A 115 -6.23 1.65 4.37
N ALA A 116 -7.56 1.85 4.44
CA ALA A 116 -8.48 1.92 3.30
C ALA A 116 -8.25 0.78 2.27
N SER A 117 -8.07 -0.45 2.73
CA SER A 117 -7.74 -1.60 1.88
C SER A 117 -8.78 -2.71 2.01
N GLU A 118 -9.12 -3.32 0.88
CA GLU A 118 -10.00 -4.48 0.81
C GLU A 118 -9.23 -5.76 1.18
N PRO A 119 -9.83 -6.70 1.93
CA PRO A 119 -9.20 -7.96 2.30
C PRO A 119 -8.90 -8.87 1.10
N THR A 120 -7.71 -9.47 1.09
CA THR A 120 -7.16 -10.24 -0.03
C THR A 120 -7.81 -11.62 -0.25
N HIS A 121 -8.75 -12.05 0.58
CA HIS A 121 -9.50 -13.29 0.36
C HIS A 121 -10.66 -13.13 -0.63
N LYS A 122 -10.93 -11.93 -1.10
CA LYS A 122 -11.97 -11.61 -2.08
C LYS A 122 -11.39 -11.32 -3.45
N VAL A 123 -12.20 -11.54 -4.48
CA VAL A 123 -11.90 -11.07 -5.83
C VAL A 123 -12.11 -9.56 -5.89
N TRP A 124 -11.07 -8.82 -6.21
CA TRP A 124 -11.20 -7.39 -6.42
C TRP A 124 -12.05 -7.10 -7.68
N ARG A 125 -12.91 -6.13 -7.58
CA ARG A 125 -13.81 -5.68 -8.66
C ARG A 125 -14.02 -4.17 -8.56
N PRO A 126 -14.16 -3.45 -9.66
CA PRO A 126 -14.29 -3.88 -11.06
C PRO A 126 -12.94 -4.10 -11.76
N SER A 127 -12.94 -4.86 -12.87
CA SER A 127 -11.81 -4.93 -13.80
C SER A 127 -11.76 -3.64 -14.61
N CYS A 128 -10.67 -2.89 -14.49
CA CYS A 128 -10.50 -1.58 -15.11
C CYS A 128 -9.21 -1.45 -15.94
N SER A 129 -8.24 -2.36 -15.77
CA SER A 129 -6.97 -2.32 -16.50
C SER A 129 -7.14 -2.40 -18.03
N ASN A 130 -8.23 -3.06 -18.51
CA ASN A 130 -8.54 -3.26 -19.92
C ASN A 130 -9.60 -2.28 -20.45
N LEU A 131 -10.07 -1.31 -19.68
CA LEU A 131 -11.01 -0.29 -20.14
C LEU A 131 -10.40 0.58 -21.24
N SER A 132 -11.24 1.09 -22.16
CA SER A 132 -10.80 2.13 -23.11
C SER A 132 -10.24 3.34 -22.34
N LEU A 133 -9.40 4.15 -22.99
CA LEU A 133 -8.80 5.35 -22.41
C LEU A 133 -9.85 6.24 -21.70
N LYS A 134 -10.96 6.51 -22.39
CA LYS A 134 -12.03 7.36 -21.85
C LYS A 134 -12.71 6.76 -20.63
N GLU A 135 -13.00 5.46 -20.68
CA GLU A 135 -13.65 4.75 -19.56
C GLU A 135 -12.71 4.65 -18.36
N PHE A 136 -11.41 4.38 -18.60
CA PHE A 136 -10.41 4.32 -17.56
C PHE A 136 -10.22 5.67 -16.86
N ARG A 137 -10.10 6.76 -17.62
CA ARG A 137 -10.03 8.12 -17.05
C ARG A 137 -11.27 8.46 -16.21
N ASN A 138 -12.46 8.09 -16.69
CA ASN A 138 -13.68 8.27 -15.92
C ASN A 138 -13.72 7.42 -14.65
N PHE A 139 -13.22 6.20 -14.69
CA PHE A 139 -13.08 5.33 -13.53
C PHE A 139 -12.15 5.95 -12.48
N VAL A 140 -10.95 6.37 -12.89
CA VAL A 140 -9.97 7.02 -12.01
C VAL A 140 -10.53 8.31 -11.40
N PHE A 141 -11.21 9.13 -12.22
CA PHE A 141 -11.84 10.37 -11.75
C PHE A 141 -12.90 10.10 -10.66
N LYS A 142 -13.75 9.10 -10.85
CA LYS A 142 -14.79 8.73 -9.87
C LYS A 142 -14.23 8.21 -8.55
N ASN A 143 -13.11 7.49 -8.60
CA ASN A 143 -12.46 6.97 -7.40
C ASN A 143 -11.66 8.05 -6.65
N GLY A 144 -11.32 9.16 -7.30
CA GLY A 144 -10.48 10.23 -6.72
C GLY A 144 -8.98 9.85 -6.71
N GLY A 145 -8.18 10.63 -5.99
CA GLY A 145 -6.73 10.39 -5.82
C GLY A 145 -5.85 10.97 -6.91
N THR A 146 -6.35 11.09 -8.12
CA THR A 146 -5.64 11.78 -9.22
C THR A 146 -6.25 13.16 -9.42
N PRO A 147 -5.47 14.25 -9.32
CA PRO A 147 -5.96 15.60 -9.55
C PRO A 147 -6.61 15.75 -10.92
N LYS A 148 -7.70 16.53 -10.97
CA LYS A 148 -8.43 16.76 -12.22
C LYS A 148 -7.55 17.35 -13.32
N GLU A 149 -6.62 18.21 -12.93
CA GLU A 149 -5.65 18.85 -13.82
C GLU A 149 -4.75 17.82 -14.51
N VAL A 150 -4.36 16.76 -13.81
CA VAL A 150 -3.59 15.65 -14.36
C VAL A 150 -4.46 14.85 -15.34
N LEU A 151 -5.69 14.50 -14.95
CA LEU A 151 -6.61 13.72 -15.81
C LEU A 151 -7.01 14.46 -17.11
N GLN A 152 -6.95 15.78 -17.11
CA GLN A 152 -7.26 16.63 -18.27
C GLN A 152 -6.03 16.99 -19.12
N ASN A 153 -4.83 16.70 -18.65
CA ASN A 153 -3.59 16.95 -19.37
C ASN A 153 -3.15 15.68 -20.09
N GLU A 154 -3.17 15.72 -21.44
CA GLU A 154 -2.83 14.55 -22.28
C GLU A 154 -1.39 14.08 -22.05
N GLU A 155 -0.42 15.01 -21.98
CA GLU A 155 1.01 14.68 -21.80
C GLU A 155 1.25 14.02 -20.43
N LEU A 156 0.61 14.51 -19.37
CA LEU A 156 0.69 13.88 -18.05
C LEU A 156 0.02 12.50 -18.05
N MET A 157 -1.11 12.36 -18.74
CA MET A 157 -1.80 11.06 -18.79
C MET A 157 -1.06 10.03 -19.63
N GLU A 158 -0.28 10.41 -20.63
CA GLU A 158 0.61 9.49 -21.35
C GLU A 158 1.64 8.83 -20.39
N ILE A 159 2.07 9.57 -19.38
CA ILE A 159 3.02 9.08 -18.36
C ILE A 159 2.29 8.28 -17.26
N PHE A 160 1.19 8.82 -16.71
CA PHE A 160 0.56 8.27 -15.51
C PHE A 160 -0.40 7.12 -15.80
N GLU A 161 -1.03 7.06 -16.97
CA GLU A 161 -2.00 6.00 -17.29
C GLU A 161 -1.38 4.60 -17.28
N PRO A 162 -0.20 4.34 -17.88
CA PRO A 162 0.45 3.04 -17.80
C PRO A 162 0.72 2.61 -16.36
N ILE A 163 1.16 3.53 -15.50
CA ILE A 163 1.41 3.29 -14.07
C ILE A 163 0.11 2.90 -13.35
N LEU A 164 -0.93 3.71 -13.52
CA LEU A 164 -2.24 3.44 -12.93
C LEU A 164 -2.79 2.08 -13.38
N ARG A 165 -2.72 1.75 -14.67
CA ARG A 165 -3.19 0.47 -15.19
C ARG A 165 -2.42 -0.71 -14.63
N ALA A 166 -1.11 -0.60 -14.51
CA ALA A 166 -0.27 -1.63 -13.92
C ALA A 166 -0.64 -1.88 -12.45
N ASP A 167 -0.82 -0.81 -11.67
CA ASP A 167 -1.19 -0.92 -10.26
C ASP A 167 -2.59 -1.53 -10.06
N TYR A 168 -3.56 -1.14 -10.88
CA TYR A 168 -4.87 -1.80 -10.84
C TYR A 168 -4.78 -3.26 -11.27
N ALA A 169 -3.92 -3.58 -12.26
CA ALA A 169 -3.69 -4.97 -12.67
C ALA A 169 -3.10 -5.83 -11.54
N VAL A 170 -2.28 -5.26 -10.64
CA VAL A 170 -1.79 -5.96 -9.42
C VAL A 170 -2.94 -6.53 -8.60
N LEU A 171 -4.02 -5.75 -8.44
CA LEU A 171 -5.21 -6.17 -7.69
C LEU A 171 -6.11 -7.11 -8.50
N GLU A 172 -6.28 -6.84 -9.79
CA GLU A 172 -7.12 -7.62 -10.70
C GLU A 172 -6.56 -9.01 -10.98
N ASN A 173 -5.24 -9.12 -11.13
CA ASN A 173 -4.55 -10.39 -11.37
C ASN A 173 -4.40 -11.22 -10.10
N TRP A 174 -4.75 -10.65 -8.92
CA TRP A 174 -4.72 -11.39 -7.68
C TRP A 174 -5.76 -12.50 -7.66
N ILE A 175 -5.30 -13.73 -7.45
CA ILE A 175 -6.16 -14.89 -7.22
C ILE A 175 -6.37 -15.03 -5.72
N PRO A 176 -7.60 -14.78 -5.23
CA PRO A 176 -7.91 -14.88 -3.80
C PRO A 176 -7.56 -16.26 -3.24
N LYS A 177 -6.98 -16.24 -2.05
CA LYS A 177 -6.62 -17.45 -1.31
C LYS A 177 -7.50 -17.56 -0.07
N PRO A 178 -7.70 -18.79 0.47
CA PRO A 178 -8.35 -18.94 1.77
C PRO A 178 -7.70 -18.06 2.84
N VAL A 179 -8.50 -17.59 3.77
CA VAL A 179 -8.02 -16.76 4.89
C VAL A 179 -6.88 -17.47 5.61
N ARG A 180 -5.75 -16.79 5.75
CA ARG A 180 -4.59 -17.25 6.49
C ARG A 180 -4.38 -16.35 7.71
N PRO A 181 -4.38 -16.92 8.92
CA PRO A 181 -4.24 -16.13 10.14
C PRO A 181 -2.92 -15.33 10.15
N ILE A 182 -3.00 -14.07 10.56
CA ILE A 182 -1.86 -13.18 10.77
C ILE A 182 -1.59 -13.13 12.28
N HIS A 183 -0.41 -13.61 12.69
CA HIS A 183 -0.06 -13.81 14.10
C HIS A 183 0.55 -12.56 14.78
N ILE A 184 0.48 -11.42 14.15
CA ILE A 184 0.87 -10.13 14.72
C ILE A 184 -0.35 -9.22 14.89
N PRO A 185 -0.27 -8.19 15.75
CA PRO A 185 -1.35 -7.21 15.90
C PRO A 185 -1.68 -6.49 14.58
N ILE A 186 -2.98 -6.38 14.28
CA ILE A 186 -3.49 -5.63 13.12
C ILE A 186 -4.23 -4.39 13.61
N VAL A 187 -3.87 -3.24 13.07
CA VAL A 187 -4.62 -1.98 13.23
C VAL A 187 -5.07 -1.53 11.86
N ALA A 188 -6.38 -1.40 11.68
CA ALA A 188 -6.95 -0.92 10.44
C ALA A 188 -7.47 0.52 10.58
N PHE A 189 -7.38 1.28 9.48
CA PHE A 189 -7.93 2.62 9.35
C PHE A 189 -8.91 2.67 8.18
N ALA A 190 -10.06 3.30 8.38
CA ALA A 190 -11.06 3.49 7.34
C ALA A 190 -11.56 4.93 7.34
N GLY A 191 -11.65 5.53 6.16
CA GLY A 191 -12.27 6.83 5.98
C GLY A 191 -13.79 6.75 6.20
N ILE A 192 -14.35 7.65 7.00
CA ILE A 192 -15.79 7.67 7.27
C ILE A 192 -16.59 7.88 5.98
N GLU A 193 -16.04 8.66 5.06
CA GLU A 193 -16.65 9.05 3.78
C GLU A 193 -16.05 8.27 2.60
N ASP A 194 -15.31 7.19 2.88
CA ASP A 194 -14.72 6.35 1.83
C ASP A 194 -15.78 5.53 1.12
N HIS A 195 -16.04 5.87 -0.15
CA HIS A 195 -16.95 5.15 -1.04
C HIS A 195 -16.26 4.08 -1.89
N VAL A 196 -14.93 4.09 -1.95
CA VAL A 196 -14.13 3.10 -2.70
C VAL A 196 -13.96 1.83 -1.88
N VAL A 197 -13.50 1.98 -0.62
CA VAL A 197 -13.39 0.90 0.35
C VAL A 197 -14.05 1.32 1.66
N PRO A 198 -15.37 1.17 1.79
CA PRO A 198 -16.13 1.61 2.95
C PRO A 198 -15.68 0.95 4.26
N PRO A 199 -15.91 1.58 5.43
CA PRO A 199 -15.50 1.06 6.74
C PRO A 199 -15.93 -0.38 7.04
N ASN A 200 -17.12 -0.79 6.58
CA ASN A 200 -17.59 -2.14 6.75
C ASN A 200 -16.73 -3.15 5.97
N VAL A 201 -16.21 -2.80 4.79
CA VAL A 201 -15.29 -3.64 4.00
C VAL A 201 -13.93 -3.72 4.69
N VAL A 202 -13.37 -2.59 5.14
CA VAL A 202 -12.11 -2.58 5.91
C VAL A 202 -12.24 -3.42 7.18
N SER A 203 -13.40 -3.40 7.85
CA SER A 203 -13.63 -4.16 9.08
C SER A 203 -13.50 -5.68 8.90
N GLU A 204 -13.65 -6.19 7.70
CA GLU A 204 -13.54 -7.62 7.39
C GLU A 204 -12.11 -8.16 7.56
N TRP A 205 -11.08 -7.32 7.57
CA TRP A 205 -9.72 -7.74 7.93
C TRP A 205 -9.65 -8.41 9.30
N LYS A 206 -10.65 -8.22 10.16
CA LYS A 206 -10.77 -8.90 11.45
C LYS A 206 -10.65 -10.42 11.33
N ILE A 207 -11.11 -11.02 10.24
CA ILE A 207 -11.05 -12.48 10.03
C ILE A 207 -9.62 -13.02 9.91
N PHE A 208 -8.64 -12.16 9.55
CA PHE A 208 -7.23 -12.53 9.49
C PHE A 208 -6.53 -12.41 10.85
N ALA A 209 -7.11 -11.73 11.81
CA ALA A 209 -6.43 -11.42 13.07
C ALA A 209 -6.38 -12.62 14.01
N ALA A 210 -5.22 -13.27 14.13
CA ALA A 210 -4.94 -14.31 15.10
C ALA A 210 -4.34 -13.79 16.42
N SER A 211 -3.98 -12.50 16.46
CA SER A 211 -3.51 -11.81 17.67
C SER A 211 -4.53 -10.75 18.06
N SER A 212 -4.19 -9.46 18.02
CA SER A 212 -5.12 -8.39 18.35
C SER A 212 -5.60 -7.66 17.09
N TRP A 213 -6.82 -7.12 17.18
CA TRP A 213 -7.47 -6.35 16.13
C TRP A 213 -7.99 -5.02 16.64
N ARG A 214 -7.78 -3.97 15.87
CA ARG A 214 -8.40 -2.67 16.11
C ARG A 214 -8.78 -2.03 14.78
N LEU A 215 -9.97 -1.43 14.71
CA LEU A 215 -10.39 -0.54 13.64
C LEU A 215 -10.49 0.89 14.18
N SER A 216 -9.89 1.84 13.46
CA SER A 216 -9.99 3.28 13.72
C SER A 216 -10.67 3.95 12.54
N LEU A 217 -11.72 4.73 12.80
CA LEU A 217 -12.38 5.54 11.80
C LEU A 217 -11.72 6.91 11.74
N VAL A 218 -11.43 7.37 10.53
CA VAL A 218 -10.76 8.65 10.26
C VAL A 218 -11.71 9.51 9.43
N PRO A 219 -11.89 10.80 9.74
CA PRO A 219 -12.62 11.70 8.86
C PRO A 219 -12.01 11.75 7.46
N GLY A 220 -12.86 11.85 6.43
CA GLY A 220 -12.42 11.95 5.04
C GLY A 220 -12.75 10.75 4.17
N ASN A 221 -12.43 10.89 2.87
CA ASN A 221 -12.66 9.92 1.81
C ASN A 221 -11.53 8.88 1.73
N HIS A 222 -11.45 8.13 0.61
CA HIS A 222 -10.43 7.10 0.38
C HIS A 222 -8.99 7.62 0.55
N PHE A 223 -8.72 8.87 0.24
CA PHE A 223 -7.38 9.48 0.28
C PHE A 223 -7.14 10.34 1.54
N PHE A 224 -7.79 10.01 2.65
CA PHE A 224 -7.65 10.76 3.92
C PHE A 224 -6.19 10.91 4.39
N ILE A 225 -5.29 10.01 4.02
CA ILE A 225 -3.86 10.11 4.35
C ILE A 225 -3.16 11.32 3.70
N GLN A 226 -3.75 11.90 2.64
CA GLN A 226 -3.24 13.10 1.98
C GLN A 226 -3.80 14.39 2.59
N SER A 227 -4.96 14.33 3.24
CA SER A 227 -5.65 15.50 3.80
C SER A 227 -5.32 15.78 5.27
N HIS A 228 -4.71 14.83 5.98
CA HIS A 228 -4.38 14.92 7.40
C HIS A 228 -2.87 14.94 7.67
N SER A 229 -2.08 15.44 6.71
CA SER A 229 -0.65 15.71 6.90
C SER A 229 -0.37 17.03 7.67
N ASN A 230 -1.27 17.43 8.57
CA ASN A 230 -1.11 18.54 9.52
C ASN A 230 -1.49 18.07 10.92
#